data_0cb0bc1b8eb93fe69364bfb494d22db9
#
_entry.id   0cb0bc1b8eb93fe69364bfb494d22db9
#
_cell.length_a   1.000
_cell.length_b   1.000
_cell.length_c   1.000
_cell.angle_alpha   90.00
_cell.angle_beta   90.00
_cell.angle_gamma   90.00
#
_symmetry.space_group_name_H-M   'P 1'
#
loop_
_entity.id
_entity.type
_entity.pdbx_description
1 polymer ?
#
loop_
_entity_poly.entity_id
_entity_poly.type
_entity_poly.pdbx_seq_one_letter_code
_entity_poly.pdbx_strand_id
1 'polypeptide(L)'
;MSIFINAVFIENIALSVFLGMCTFIAISKKIDAAIGLGIAVIVIIGITVPLNNLIYTYVLKEGALAWLGYPEVSLEFVGLISYIGVIAATVQILEMFLDRYVPVLYNALGIFLPLITVNCAILGASLFMVEKSLAFGESVVYGLGAGVGWALAIAMLAGIREKLLSLIHI
;
A
#
# COMPACT_ATOMS: atom_id res chain seq x y z
N MET A 1 7.41 16.84 7.80
CA MET A 1 7.44 16.12 9.10
C MET A 1 6.03 15.85 9.62
N SER A 2 5.12 16.84 9.65
CA SER A 2 3.73 16.64 10.12
C SER A 2 2.94 15.59 9.30
N ILE A 3 3.07 15.57 7.98
CA ILE A 3 2.37 14.63 7.09
C ILE A 3 2.77 13.17 7.42
N PHE A 4 4.05 12.92 7.65
CA PHE A 4 4.54 11.58 8.00
C PHE A 4 3.98 11.10 9.34
N ILE A 5 4.07 11.93 10.39
CA ILE A 5 3.57 11.58 11.72
C ILE A 5 2.05 11.39 11.71
N ASN A 6 1.31 12.24 11.00
CA ASN A 6 -0.12 12.08 10.81
C ASN A 6 -0.47 10.74 10.13
N ALA A 7 0.22 10.40 9.05
CA ALA A 7 -0.02 9.17 8.31
C ALA A 7 0.30 7.91 9.13
N VAL A 8 1.34 7.96 9.99
CA VAL A 8 1.74 6.81 10.82
C VAL A 8 0.79 6.59 12.00
N PHE A 9 0.42 7.64 12.72
CA PHE A 9 -0.26 7.53 14.01
C PHE A 9 -1.72 7.97 14.01
N ILE A 10 -2.05 9.10 13.38
CA ILE A 10 -3.38 9.70 13.45
C ILE A 10 -4.30 9.12 12.37
N GLU A 11 -3.82 9.13 11.13
CA GLU A 11 -4.53 8.62 9.96
C GLU A 11 -4.00 7.23 9.55
N ASN A 12 -3.71 6.38 10.52
CA ASN A 12 -3.23 5.03 10.25
C ASN A 12 -4.29 4.25 9.48
N ILE A 13 -3.95 3.86 8.24
CA ILE A 13 -4.89 3.20 7.31
C ILE A 13 -5.45 1.90 7.89
N ALA A 14 -4.66 1.15 8.67
CA ALA A 14 -5.12 -0.08 9.29
C ALA A 14 -6.05 0.17 10.49
N LEU A 15 -5.71 1.12 11.35
CA LEU A 15 -6.40 1.32 12.63
C LEU A 15 -7.54 2.33 12.55
N SER A 16 -7.42 3.36 11.71
CA SER A 16 -8.42 4.43 11.58
C SER A 16 -9.50 4.07 10.56
N VAL A 17 -9.12 3.50 9.43
CA VAL A 17 -10.03 3.26 8.28
C VAL A 17 -10.29 1.77 8.07
N PHE A 18 -9.61 0.89 8.80
CA PHE A 18 -9.74 -0.58 8.71
C PHE A 18 -9.47 -1.14 7.30
N LEU A 19 -8.64 -0.48 6.51
CA LEU A 19 -8.24 -0.96 5.19
C LEU A 19 -7.10 -1.98 5.26
N GLY A 20 -7.17 -2.99 4.41
CA GLY A 20 -6.18 -4.07 4.37
C GLY A 20 -6.37 -5.13 5.46
N MET A 21 -7.54 -5.21 6.09
CA MET A 21 -7.83 -6.17 7.16
C MET A 21 -7.78 -7.63 6.69
N CYS A 22 -8.01 -7.91 5.41
CA CYS A 22 -7.91 -9.26 4.85
C CYS A 22 -6.52 -9.85 5.07
N THR A 23 -5.49 -9.13 4.62
CA THR A 23 -4.08 -9.50 4.80
C THR A 23 -3.63 -9.37 6.24
N PHE A 24 -4.13 -8.37 6.95
CA PHE A 24 -3.85 -8.09 8.35
C PHE A 24 -4.24 -9.27 9.25
N ILE A 25 -5.43 -9.84 9.09
CA ILE A 25 -5.92 -10.97 9.88
C ILE A 25 -5.26 -12.27 9.43
N ALA A 26 -5.08 -12.48 8.13
CA ALA A 26 -4.53 -13.72 7.57
C ALA A 26 -3.09 -13.97 8.01
N ILE A 27 -2.25 -12.93 8.04
CA ILE A 27 -0.80 -13.05 8.22
C ILE A 27 -0.35 -12.79 9.66
N SER A 28 -1.16 -12.14 10.48
CA SER A 28 -0.82 -11.82 11.88
C SER A 28 -0.68 -13.03 12.81
N LYS A 29 -0.71 -14.27 12.30
CA LYS A 29 -0.52 -15.49 13.07
C LYS A 29 0.94 -15.73 13.49
N LYS A 30 1.90 -15.28 12.69
CA LYS A 30 3.34 -15.40 12.93
C LYS A 30 4.00 -14.04 12.75
N ILE A 31 4.82 -13.65 13.73
CA ILE A 31 5.49 -12.34 13.74
C ILE A 31 6.48 -12.21 12.57
N ASP A 32 7.22 -13.27 12.23
CA ASP A 32 8.20 -13.24 11.14
C ASP A 32 7.52 -12.95 9.77
N ALA A 33 6.39 -13.60 9.51
CA ALA A 33 5.61 -13.37 8.30
C ALA A 33 4.98 -11.97 8.28
N ALA A 34 4.52 -11.47 9.43
CA ALA A 34 3.94 -10.14 9.57
C ALA A 34 4.99 -9.03 9.31
N ILE A 35 6.21 -9.19 9.81
CA ILE A 35 7.31 -8.25 9.57
C ILE A 35 7.72 -8.26 8.10
N GLY A 36 7.89 -9.45 7.51
CA GLY A 36 8.25 -9.59 6.09
C GLY A 36 7.21 -8.94 5.17
N LEU A 37 5.92 -9.18 5.43
CA LEU A 37 4.84 -8.53 4.70
C LEU A 37 4.81 -7.02 4.94
N GLY A 38 5.02 -6.57 6.17
CA GLY A 38 5.06 -5.16 6.51
C GLY A 38 6.11 -4.40 5.69
N ILE A 39 7.32 -4.97 5.57
CA ILE A 39 8.40 -4.40 4.75
C ILE A 39 7.99 -4.35 3.26
N ALA A 40 7.41 -5.44 2.74
CA ALA A 40 6.94 -5.48 1.35
C ALA A 40 5.86 -4.40 1.09
N VAL A 41 4.92 -4.23 2.00
CA VAL A 41 3.86 -3.20 1.90
C VAL A 41 4.44 -1.79 1.94
N ILE A 42 5.44 -1.50 2.80
CA ILE A 42 6.13 -0.20 2.84
C ILE A 42 6.74 0.11 1.47
N VAL A 43 7.47 -0.85 0.89
CA VAL A 43 8.12 -0.66 -0.43
C VAL A 43 7.07 -0.43 -1.51
N ILE A 44 6.01 -1.24 -1.54
CA ILE A 44 4.97 -1.13 -2.56
C ILE A 44 4.21 0.20 -2.44
N ILE A 45 3.74 0.58 -1.26
CA ILE A 45 3.04 1.86 -1.07
C ILE A 45 3.98 3.04 -1.39
N GLY A 46 5.25 2.95 -0.96
CA GLY A 46 6.25 3.97 -1.24
C GLY A 46 6.55 4.18 -2.72
N ILE A 47 6.33 3.17 -3.57
CA ILE A 47 6.48 3.27 -5.03
C ILE A 47 5.14 3.61 -5.71
N THR A 48 4.05 2.96 -5.32
CA THR A 48 2.76 3.08 -6.01
C THR A 48 2.08 4.41 -5.77
N VAL A 49 2.16 4.99 -4.56
CA VAL A 49 1.52 6.27 -4.27
C VAL A 49 2.12 7.41 -5.09
N PRO A 50 3.44 7.62 -5.17
CA PRO A 50 4.02 8.62 -6.06
C PRO A 50 3.75 8.35 -7.54
N LEU A 51 3.79 7.08 -7.96
CA LEU A 51 3.53 6.70 -9.35
C LEU A 51 2.08 7.01 -9.74
N ASN A 52 1.13 6.69 -8.87
CA ASN A 52 -0.27 7.05 -9.05
C ASN A 52 -0.50 8.56 -9.04
N ASN A 53 0.28 9.32 -8.24
CA ASN A 53 0.25 10.78 -8.27
C ASN A 53 0.69 11.34 -9.62
N LEU A 54 1.74 10.79 -10.22
CA LEU A 54 2.16 11.18 -11.58
C LEU A 54 1.07 10.90 -12.60
N ILE A 55 0.49 9.71 -12.59
CA ILE A 55 -0.59 9.34 -13.51
C ILE A 55 -1.80 10.25 -13.32
N TYR A 56 -2.20 10.52 -12.07
CA TYR A 56 -3.28 11.44 -11.78
C TYR A 56 -3.00 12.83 -12.36
N THR A 57 -1.82 13.37 -12.11
CA THR A 57 -1.46 14.74 -12.52
C THR A 57 -1.34 14.89 -14.05
N TYR A 58 -0.78 13.87 -14.74
CA TYR A 58 -0.49 13.96 -16.18
C TYR A 58 -1.58 13.37 -17.08
N VAL A 59 -2.44 12.49 -16.57
CA VAL A 59 -3.40 11.75 -17.39
C VAL A 59 -4.84 11.97 -16.95
N LEU A 60 -5.13 11.93 -15.63
CA LEU A 60 -6.50 11.91 -15.11
C LEU A 60 -7.06 13.29 -14.77
N LYS A 61 -6.19 14.24 -14.42
CA LYS A 61 -6.63 15.58 -14.01
C LYS A 61 -7.32 16.31 -15.17
N GLU A 62 -8.36 17.08 -14.85
CA GLU A 62 -9.04 17.92 -15.82
C GLU A 62 -8.04 18.82 -16.56
N GLY A 63 -8.06 18.78 -17.89
CA GLY A 63 -7.11 19.53 -18.71
C GLY A 63 -5.77 18.84 -18.96
N ALA A 64 -5.49 17.68 -18.37
CA ALA A 64 -4.25 16.93 -18.64
C ALA A 64 -4.17 16.46 -20.10
N LEU A 65 -5.31 16.16 -20.73
CA LEU A 65 -5.41 15.78 -22.15
C LEU A 65 -5.57 16.97 -23.12
N ALA A 66 -5.46 18.21 -22.65
CA ALA A 66 -5.59 19.40 -23.52
C ALA A 66 -4.58 19.38 -24.69
N TRP A 67 -3.41 18.77 -24.51
CA TRP A 67 -2.41 18.61 -25.57
C TRP A 67 -2.80 17.58 -26.64
N LEU A 68 -3.74 16.66 -26.34
CA LEU A 68 -4.31 15.70 -27.31
C LEU A 68 -5.59 16.20 -27.97
N GLY A 69 -6.08 17.42 -27.65
CA GLY A 69 -7.24 18.03 -28.31
C GLY A 69 -8.61 17.70 -27.70
N TYR A 70 -8.65 17.08 -26.52
CA TYR A 70 -9.90 16.75 -25.79
C TYR A 70 -9.93 17.39 -24.41
N PRO A 71 -10.16 18.70 -24.28
CA PRO A 71 -10.09 19.40 -22.99
C PRO A 71 -11.29 19.13 -22.06
N GLU A 72 -12.39 18.60 -22.58
CA GLU A 72 -13.64 18.41 -21.81
C GLU A 72 -13.84 16.99 -21.25
N VAL A 73 -12.91 16.05 -21.49
CA VAL A 73 -13.06 14.66 -21.03
C VAL A 73 -12.36 14.50 -19.68
N SER A 74 -13.14 14.43 -18.62
CA SER A 74 -12.64 14.01 -17.31
C SER A 74 -12.57 12.49 -17.24
N LEU A 75 -11.36 11.94 -17.11
CA LEU A 75 -11.11 10.51 -16.94
C LEU A 75 -11.09 10.09 -15.47
N GLU A 76 -11.65 10.91 -14.58
CA GLU A 76 -11.60 10.68 -13.14
C GLU A 76 -12.24 9.35 -12.72
N PHE A 77 -13.33 8.94 -13.40
CA PHE A 77 -13.98 7.66 -13.14
C PHE A 77 -13.12 6.44 -13.53
N VAL A 78 -12.18 6.61 -14.50
CA VAL A 78 -11.22 5.57 -14.90
C VAL A 78 -10.04 5.50 -13.93
N GLY A 79 -9.90 6.50 -13.05
CA GLY A 79 -8.83 6.60 -12.08
C GLY A 79 -8.70 5.36 -11.21
N LEU A 80 -9.81 4.85 -10.68
CA LEU A 80 -9.81 3.66 -9.84
C LEU A 80 -9.20 2.45 -10.56
N ILE A 81 -9.59 2.22 -11.81
CA ILE A 81 -9.09 1.11 -12.63
C ILE A 81 -7.60 1.31 -12.94
N SER A 82 -7.19 2.54 -13.25
CA SER A 82 -5.79 2.88 -13.49
C SER A 82 -4.93 2.62 -12.26
N TYR A 83 -5.38 3.03 -11.07
CA TYR A 83 -4.63 2.80 -9.83
C TYR A 83 -4.45 1.32 -9.53
N ILE A 84 -5.50 0.51 -9.69
CA ILE A 84 -5.44 -0.95 -9.52
C ILE A 84 -4.46 -1.56 -10.54
N GLY A 85 -4.50 -1.12 -11.79
CA GLY A 85 -3.58 -1.58 -12.83
C GLY A 85 -2.12 -1.29 -12.51
N VAL A 86 -1.82 -0.08 -12.03
CA VAL A 86 -0.46 0.32 -11.63
C VAL A 86 0.02 -0.47 -10.41
N ILE A 87 -0.85 -0.67 -9.42
CA ILE A 87 -0.54 -1.50 -8.25
C ILE A 87 -0.22 -2.93 -8.69
N ALA A 88 -1.06 -3.52 -9.53
CA ALA A 88 -0.85 -4.87 -10.04
C ALA A 88 0.48 -5.00 -10.81
N ALA A 89 0.79 -4.07 -11.69
CA ALA A 89 2.04 -4.05 -12.44
C ALA A 89 3.26 -3.91 -11.52
N THR A 90 3.20 -3.03 -10.52
CA THR A 90 4.30 -2.82 -9.56
C THR A 90 4.54 -4.07 -8.71
N VAL A 91 3.47 -4.71 -8.23
CA VAL A 91 3.57 -5.95 -7.45
C VAL A 91 4.13 -7.08 -8.30
N GLN A 92 3.72 -7.21 -9.56
CA GLN A 92 4.24 -8.22 -10.49
C GLN A 92 5.75 -8.04 -10.73
N ILE A 93 6.21 -6.82 -10.90
CA ILE A 93 7.65 -6.52 -11.02
C ILE A 93 8.39 -6.88 -9.73
N LEU A 94 7.83 -6.54 -8.58
CA LEU A 94 8.41 -6.88 -7.28
C LEU A 94 8.47 -8.41 -7.08
N GLU A 95 7.43 -9.12 -7.47
CA GLU A 95 7.37 -10.59 -7.40
C GLU A 95 8.49 -11.23 -8.22
N MET A 96 8.69 -10.82 -9.47
CA MET A 96 9.78 -11.28 -10.31
C MET A 96 11.16 -10.94 -9.73
N PHE A 97 11.28 -9.77 -9.10
CA PHE A 97 12.52 -9.36 -8.44
C PHE A 97 12.81 -10.23 -7.21
N LEU A 98 11.83 -10.48 -6.37
CA LEU A 98 11.97 -11.32 -5.17
C LEU A 98 12.29 -12.77 -5.50
N ASP A 99 11.63 -13.33 -6.51
CA ASP A 99 11.88 -14.71 -6.98
C ASP A 99 13.35 -14.88 -7.41
N ARG A 100 13.92 -13.89 -8.10
CA ARG A 100 15.27 -13.94 -8.62
C ARG A 100 16.36 -13.66 -7.59
N TYR A 101 16.14 -12.69 -6.71
CA TYR A 101 17.20 -12.18 -5.80
C TYR A 101 17.05 -12.65 -4.35
N VAL A 102 15.85 -12.91 -3.89
CA VAL A 102 15.59 -13.29 -2.49
C VAL A 102 14.57 -14.44 -2.41
N PRO A 103 14.94 -15.64 -2.92
CA PRO A 103 14.01 -16.77 -2.99
C PRO A 103 13.52 -17.25 -1.62
N VAL A 104 14.27 -17.01 -0.55
CA VAL A 104 13.86 -17.35 0.82
C VAL A 104 12.64 -16.52 1.23
N LEU A 105 12.66 -15.21 0.96
CA LEU A 105 11.55 -14.31 1.26
C LEU A 105 10.37 -14.57 0.30
N TYR A 106 10.65 -14.88 -0.97
CA TYR A 106 9.64 -15.26 -1.93
C TYR A 106 8.87 -16.51 -1.47
N ASN A 107 9.55 -17.56 -1.05
CA ASN A 107 8.91 -18.77 -0.54
C ASN A 107 8.13 -18.54 0.76
N ALA A 108 8.58 -17.65 1.63
CA ALA A 108 7.88 -17.29 2.86
C ALA A 108 6.61 -16.46 2.58
N LEU A 109 6.66 -15.58 1.58
CA LEU A 109 5.57 -14.69 1.19
C LEU A 109 4.73 -15.21 0.02
N GLY A 110 5.14 -16.29 -0.67
CA GLY A 110 4.66 -16.70 -1.98
C GLY A 110 3.14 -16.81 -2.13
N ILE A 111 2.42 -17.31 -1.10
CA ILE A 111 0.95 -17.37 -1.10
C ILE A 111 0.32 -15.98 -0.84
N PHE A 112 1.07 -15.06 -0.22
CA PHE A 112 0.57 -13.75 0.21
C PHE A 112 0.88 -12.62 -0.77
N LEU A 113 1.77 -12.85 -1.74
CA LEU A 113 2.06 -11.86 -2.78
C LEU A 113 0.83 -11.47 -3.62
N PRO A 114 0.00 -12.40 -4.10
CA PRO A 114 -1.26 -12.04 -4.76
C PRO A 114 -2.22 -11.25 -3.87
N LEU A 115 -2.20 -11.53 -2.56
CA LEU A 115 -3.01 -10.75 -1.60
C LEU A 115 -2.53 -9.30 -1.45
N ILE A 116 -1.27 -9.01 -1.71
CA ILE A 116 -0.75 -7.64 -1.71
C ILE A 116 -1.31 -6.86 -2.90
N THR A 117 -1.45 -7.49 -4.06
CA THR A 117 -2.00 -6.85 -5.27
C THR A 117 -3.42 -6.33 -5.07
N VAL A 118 -4.26 -7.08 -4.36
CA VAL A 118 -5.66 -6.71 -4.06
C VAL A 118 -5.82 -6.08 -2.67
N ASN A 119 -4.73 -5.60 -2.07
CA ASN A 119 -4.77 -5.02 -0.74
C ASN A 119 -5.41 -3.63 -0.76
N CYS A 120 -6.57 -3.53 -0.11
CA CYS A 120 -7.30 -2.27 -0.01
C CYS A 120 -6.55 -1.16 0.73
N ALA A 121 -5.54 -1.46 1.54
CA ALA A 121 -4.70 -0.43 2.16
C ALA A 121 -3.84 0.30 1.11
N ILE A 122 -3.31 -0.42 0.12
CA ILE A 122 -2.49 0.16 -0.94
C ILE A 122 -3.35 1.03 -1.88
N LEU A 123 -4.52 0.50 -2.25
CA LEU A 123 -5.50 1.26 -3.04
C LEU A 123 -6.00 2.48 -2.26
N GLY A 124 -6.34 2.30 -0.98
CA GLY A 124 -6.79 3.38 -0.11
C GLY A 124 -5.76 4.49 0.05
N ALA A 125 -4.47 4.15 0.19
CA ALA A 125 -3.40 5.14 0.23
C ALA A 125 -3.35 5.99 -1.05
N SER A 126 -3.55 5.36 -2.21
CA SER A 126 -3.59 6.06 -3.50
C SER A 126 -4.83 6.96 -3.62
N LEU A 127 -5.99 6.52 -3.15
CA LEU A 127 -7.21 7.33 -3.16
C LEU A 127 -7.12 8.52 -2.20
N PHE A 128 -6.64 8.33 -0.98
CA PHE A 128 -6.45 9.43 -0.02
C PHE A 128 -5.41 10.45 -0.50
N MET A 129 -4.39 10.00 -1.24
CA MET A 129 -3.42 10.91 -1.87
C MET A 129 -4.11 11.85 -2.87
N VAL A 130 -5.05 11.32 -3.68
CA VAL A 130 -5.83 12.12 -4.64
C VAL A 130 -6.81 13.03 -3.92
N GLU A 131 -7.56 12.51 -2.93
CA GLU A 131 -8.52 13.28 -2.13
C GLU A 131 -7.87 14.47 -1.44
N LYS A 132 -6.67 14.29 -0.89
CA LYS A 132 -5.89 15.36 -0.25
C LYS A 132 -5.16 16.27 -1.23
N SER A 133 -5.21 15.97 -2.53
CA SER A 133 -4.52 16.74 -3.59
C SER A 133 -3.04 16.98 -3.29
N LEU A 134 -2.34 15.95 -2.81
CA LEU A 134 -0.95 16.05 -2.38
C LEU A 134 -0.02 16.32 -3.56
N ALA A 135 0.96 17.19 -3.36
CA ALA A 135 2.06 17.37 -4.31
C ALA A 135 2.94 16.11 -4.38
N PHE A 136 3.72 15.96 -5.44
CA PHE A 136 4.55 14.76 -5.63
C PHE A 136 5.46 14.46 -4.43
N GLY A 137 6.16 15.47 -3.90
CA GLY A 137 7.03 15.28 -2.72
C GLY A 137 6.26 14.89 -1.46
N GLU A 138 5.07 15.43 -1.28
CA GLU A 138 4.18 15.10 -0.16
C GLU A 138 3.60 13.70 -0.29
N SER A 139 3.31 13.25 -1.52
CA SER A 139 2.80 11.91 -1.79
C SER A 139 3.84 10.83 -1.48
N VAL A 140 5.14 11.09 -1.72
CA VAL A 140 6.23 10.19 -1.30
C VAL A 140 6.27 10.04 0.22
N VAL A 141 6.26 11.16 0.93
CA VAL A 141 6.30 11.17 2.41
C VAL A 141 5.05 10.53 3.00
N TYR A 142 3.89 10.80 2.41
CA TYR A 142 2.62 10.20 2.82
C TYR A 142 2.61 8.69 2.59
N GLY A 143 3.04 8.23 1.41
CA GLY A 143 3.10 6.80 1.07
C GLY A 143 4.01 6.02 2.02
N LEU A 144 5.20 6.53 2.30
CA LEU A 144 6.12 5.92 3.26
C LEU A 144 5.53 5.92 4.67
N GLY A 145 4.90 7.01 5.11
CA GLY A 145 4.23 7.10 6.41
C GLY A 145 3.09 6.10 6.54
N ALA A 146 2.22 6.02 5.55
CA ALA A 146 1.09 5.09 5.49
C ALA A 146 1.55 3.62 5.54
N GLY A 147 2.60 3.28 4.78
CA GLY A 147 3.21 1.95 4.77
C GLY A 147 3.81 1.58 6.13
N VAL A 148 4.57 2.48 6.74
CA VAL A 148 5.15 2.29 8.09
C VAL A 148 4.05 2.15 9.13
N GLY A 149 3.01 2.97 9.09
CA GLY A 149 1.86 2.90 10.01
C GLY A 149 1.15 1.56 9.92
N TRP A 150 0.90 1.07 8.71
CA TRP A 150 0.29 -0.24 8.48
C TRP A 150 1.18 -1.39 8.97
N ALA A 151 2.49 -1.33 8.69
CA ALA A 151 3.46 -2.33 9.13
C ALA A 151 3.60 -2.40 10.65
N LEU A 152 3.60 -1.26 11.33
CA LEU A 152 3.60 -1.20 12.80
C LEU A 152 2.33 -1.82 13.39
N ALA A 153 1.18 -1.53 12.81
CA ALA A 153 -0.09 -2.07 13.27
C ALA A 153 -0.12 -3.61 13.17
N ILE A 154 0.31 -4.18 12.02
CA ILE A 154 0.32 -5.64 11.86
C ILE A 154 1.36 -6.32 12.76
N ALA A 155 2.53 -5.71 12.96
CA ALA A 155 3.55 -6.25 13.84
C ALA A 155 3.07 -6.28 15.31
N MET A 156 2.41 -5.23 15.77
CA MET A 156 1.80 -5.19 17.10
C MET A 156 0.73 -6.27 17.29
N LEU A 157 -0.16 -6.43 16.32
CA LEU A 157 -1.20 -7.47 16.38
C LEU A 157 -0.59 -8.87 16.37
N ALA A 158 0.41 -9.12 15.53
CA ALA A 158 1.09 -10.42 15.45
C ALA A 158 1.78 -10.75 16.79
N GLY A 159 2.44 -9.78 17.42
CA GLY A 159 3.05 -9.96 18.73
C GLY A 159 2.05 -10.30 19.84
N ILE A 160 0.87 -9.65 19.83
CA ILE A 160 -0.20 -9.96 20.79
C ILE A 160 -0.76 -11.36 20.52
N ARG A 161 -1.03 -11.72 19.29
CA ARG A 161 -1.61 -13.03 18.92
C ARG A 161 -0.67 -14.18 19.24
N GLU A 162 0.62 -14.03 18.98
CA GLU A 162 1.62 -15.07 19.28
C GLU A 162 1.72 -15.32 20.79
N LYS A 163 1.70 -14.27 21.61
CA LYS A 163 1.67 -14.40 23.06
C LYS A 163 0.38 -15.04 23.57
N LEU A 164 -0.77 -14.68 23.04
CA LEU A 164 -2.06 -15.27 23.41
C LEU A 164 -2.12 -16.76 23.08
N LEU A 165 -1.62 -17.15 21.89
CA LEU A 165 -1.57 -18.55 21.48
C LEU A 165 -0.63 -19.38 22.38
N SER A 166 0.50 -18.82 22.81
CA SER A 166 1.41 -19.50 23.76
C SER A 166 0.79 -19.69 25.14
N LEU A 167 -0.08 -18.77 25.57
CA LEU A 167 -0.81 -18.86 26.85
C LEU A 167 -1.94 -19.89 26.84
N ILE A 168 -2.57 -20.13 25.67
CA ILE A 168 -3.66 -21.11 25.54
C ILE A 168 -3.12 -22.54 25.47
N HIS A 169 -1.86 -22.73 25.08
CA HIS A 169 -1.21 -24.04 25.00
C HIS A 169 -0.53 -24.51 26.33
N ILE A 170 -0.62 -23.73 27.39
CA ILE A 170 -0.26 -24.13 28.77
C ILE A 170 -1.50 -24.60 29.50
#